data_dc599937de0cbbdf54eea441948e1ec1
#
_entry.id   dc599937de0cbbdf54eea441948e1ec1
#
_cell.length_a   1.000
_cell.length_b   1.000
_cell.length_c   1.000
_cell.angle_alpha   90.00
_cell.angle_beta   90.00
_cell.angle_gamma   90.00
#
_symmetry.space_group_name_H-M   'P 1'
#
loop_
_entity.id
_entity.type
_entity.pdbx_description
1 polymer ?
#
loop_
_entity_poly.entity_id
_entity_poly.type
_entity_poly.pdbx_seq_one_letter_code
_entity_poly.pdbx_strand_id
1 'polypeptide(L)'
;MSVHLYTAPVSAQTLHPEYLFGENRVVDSFDLLFEEEVEIDDIDALSDAVNDLVYRVGDEWGKKVLVRRDLRNKKLEFVEVLRRTAKATAKVAKGTGFYLGQFNGFHLIATNYHVHRRLVTEPEFYKEIEFPFLDLSFNYGQTFGAWLEIDLALFAINISEESRWDRKELQSVAKNFSFDYPITRNQKFLTVGFGRAKNHYSDMVGTWDSDCKVFSGDNEFRIKYGLDENGKKVGTWAFAVGCDASDGDSGSPVVTRDTGDIIGLLWGVAPRTPIAQSSQSLDNMIKENSPAIWKSLNYAVPAAKIKEFLLEKIKSGAITDEVERKTILAFLGVEHGNEKKIK
;
A
#
# COMPACT_ATOMS: atom_id res chain seq x y z
N MET A 1 2.39 15.65 -32.40
CA MET A 1 2.20 14.20 -32.19
C MET A 1 0.90 14.05 -31.41
N SER A 2 -0.15 13.60 -32.09
CA SER A 2 -1.44 13.36 -31.43
C SER A 2 -1.29 12.11 -30.56
N VAL A 3 -1.49 12.24 -29.28
CA VAL A 3 -1.59 11.11 -28.35
C VAL A 3 -3.07 10.81 -28.21
N HIS A 4 -3.50 9.67 -28.72
CA HIS A 4 -4.88 9.23 -28.57
C HIS A 4 -5.02 8.54 -27.21
N LEU A 5 -5.75 9.16 -26.32
CA LEU A 5 -6.16 8.58 -25.05
C LEU A 5 -7.59 8.05 -25.21
N TYR A 6 -7.75 6.76 -25.21
CA TYR A 6 -9.08 6.14 -25.24
C TYR A 6 -9.77 6.28 -23.89
N THR A 7 -10.95 6.87 -23.91
CA THR A 7 -11.86 6.73 -22.77
C THR A 7 -12.45 5.33 -22.82
N ALA A 8 -12.20 4.53 -21.82
CA ALA A 8 -12.88 3.26 -21.65
C ALA A 8 -14.39 3.50 -21.77
N PRO A 9 -15.12 2.68 -22.51
CA PRO A 9 -16.53 2.86 -22.63
C PRO A 9 -17.14 2.94 -21.25
N VAL A 10 -17.99 3.94 -21.06
CA VAL A 10 -18.72 4.22 -19.80
C VAL A 10 -19.35 2.94 -19.19
N SER A 11 -19.55 1.92 -20.02
CA SER A 11 -20.00 0.61 -19.59
C SER A 11 -19.11 -0.09 -18.58
N ALA A 12 -17.80 0.07 -18.65
CA ALA A 12 -16.91 -0.56 -17.69
C ALA A 12 -17.05 0.06 -16.29
N GLN A 13 -17.42 1.31 -16.24
CA GLN A 13 -17.58 2.05 -15.00
C GLN A 13 -18.96 1.91 -14.39
N THR A 14 -19.95 1.63 -15.23
CA THR A 14 -21.32 1.36 -14.80
C THR A 14 -21.53 -0.07 -14.35
N LEU A 15 -20.55 -0.90 -14.57
CA LEU A 15 -20.66 -2.31 -14.34
C LEU A 15 -20.97 -2.69 -12.90
N HIS A 16 -20.58 -1.85 -11.96
CA HIS A 16 -20.73 -2.20 -10.56
C HIS A 16 -21.08 -0.98 -9.73
N PRO A 17 -22.39 -0.70 -9.53
CA PRO A 17 -22.86 0.38 -8.65
C PRO A 17 -22.27 0.31 -7.24
N GLU A 18 -21.90 -0.86 -6.80
CA GLU A 18 -21.21 -1.12 -5.54
C GLU A 18 -19.86 -0.39 -5.42
N TYR A 19 -19.20 -0.11 -6.54
CA TYR A 19 -17.99 0.70 -6.53
C TYR A 19 -18.25 2.16 -6.17
N LEU A 20 -19.46 2.63 -6.42
CA LEU A 20 -19.88 3.99 -6.11
C LEU A 20 -20.08 4.22 -4.62
N PHE A 21 -20.28 3.17 -3.85
CA PHE A 21 -20.66 3.27 -2.45
C PHE A 21 -19.52 3.05 -1.46
N GLY A 22 -18.30 2.82 -1.94
CA GLY A 22 -17.13 2.63 -1.08
C GLY A 22 -17.22 1.41 -0.15
N GLU A 23 -18.23 0.58 -0.31
CA GLU A 23 -18.38 -0.68 0.42
C GLU A 23 -17.64 -1.81 -0.26
N ASN A 24 -17.43 -1.65 -1.57
CA ASN A 24 -16.72 -2.60 -2.38
C ASN A 24 -15.51 -1.93 -3.01
N ARG A 25 -14.44 -2.68 -3.10
CA ARG A 25 -13.24 -2.29 -3.78
C ARG A 25 -13.36 -2.61 -5.27
N VAL A 26 -12.88 -1.71 -6.12
CA VAL A 26 -12.47 -2.08 -7.47
C VAL A 26 -11.19 -2.87 -7.35
N VAL A 27 -11.21 -4.14 -7.67
CA VAL A 27 -10.05 -5.04 -7.51
C VAL A 27 -8.91 -4.60 -8.40
N ASP A 28 -9.22 -3.97 -9.51
CA ASP A 28 -8.24 -3.46 -10.46
C ASP A 28 -8.66 -2.12 -11.04
N SER A 29 -8.69 -1.10 -10.19
CA SER A 29 -8.81 0.29 -10.65
C SER A 29 -7.67 0.66 -11.61
N PHE A 30 -6.59 -0.09 -11.55
CA PHE A 30 -5.41 0.12 -12.38
C PHE A 30 -5.67 -0.22 -13.85
N ASP A 31 -6.26 -1.38 -14.13
CA ASP A 31 -6.52 -1.80 -15.51
C ASP A 31 -7.56 -0.90 -16.19
N LEU A 32 -8.51 -0.38 -15.41
CA LEU A 32 -9.52 0.57 -15.92
C LEU A 32 -8.93 1.95 -16.30
N LEU A 33 -7.80 2.32 -15.70
CA LEU A 33 -7.17 3.62 -15.95
C LEU A 33 -6.28 3.64 -17.19
N PHE A 34 -5.81 2.48 -17.65
CA PHE A 34 -4.92 2.39 -18.82
C PHE A 34 -5.65 2.16 -20.14
N GLU A 35 -6.94 1.88 -20.11
CA GLU A 35 -7.74 1.65 -21.31
C GLU A 35 -8.37 2.94 -21.87
N GLU A 36 -8.12 4.10 -21.24
CA GLU A 36 -8.62 5.37 -21.73
C GLU A 36 -7.57 6.05 -22.62
N GLU A 37 -7.79 6.09 -23.91
CA GLU A 37 -7.07 7.00 -24.81
C GLU A 37 -7.82 8.34 -24.86
N VAL A 38 -7.18 9.39 -24.40
CA VAL A 38 -7.63 10.79 -24.56
C VAL A 38 -6.76 11.42 -25.62
N GLU A 39 -7.38 12.07 -26.59
CA GLU A 39 -6.63 12.91 -27.55
C GLU A 39 -6.25 14.20 -26.82
N ILE A 40 -4.97 14.37 -26.54
CA ILE A 40 -4.45 15.53 -25.81
C ILE A 40 -3.60 16.34 -26.78
N ASP A 41 -4.15 17.50 -27.16
CA ASP A 41 -3.45 18.47 -27.99
C ASP A 41 -2.51 19.38 -27.19
N ASP A 42 -2.56 19.32 -25.85
CA ASP A 42 -1.82 20.20 -24.95
C ASP A 42 -1.20 19.43 -23.76
N ILE A 43 0.06 19.72 -23.47
CA ILE A 43 0.80 19.13 -22.35
C ILE A 43 0.18 19.55 -21.00
N ASP A 44 -0.41 20.74 -20.92
CA ASP A 44 -1.07 21.20 -19.71
C ASP A 44 -2.38 20.44 -19.47
N ALA A 45 -3.13 20.12 -20.52
CA ALA A 45 -4.31 19.27 -20.44
C ALA A 45 -3.95 17.83 -20.06
N LEU A 46 -2.78 17.32 -20.49
CA LEU A 46 -2.25 16.03 -20.02
C LEU A 46 -1.93 16.07 -18.54
N SER A 47 -1.35 17.17 -18.06
CA SER A 47 -1.05 17.37 -16.64
C SER A 47 -2.32 17.34 -15.78
N ASP A 48 -3.38 17.99 -16.26
CA ASP A 48 -4.68 18.02 -15.55
C ASP A 48 -5.34 16.64 -15.57
N ALA A 49 -5.37 15.96 -16.70
CA ALA A 49 -5.92 14.60 -16.79
C ALA A 49 -5.17 13.60 -15.90
N VAL A 50 -3.86 13.75 -15.74
CA VAL A 50 -3.07 12.91 -14.80
C VAL A 50 -3.33 13.30 -13.36
N ASN A 51 -3.56 14.58 -13.07
CA ASN A 51 -3.95 15.03 -11.73
C ASN A 51 -5.31 14.46 -11.31
N ASP A 52 -6.24 14.31 -12.25
CA ASP A 52 -7.55 13.70 -12.01
C ASP A 52 -7.47 12.21 -11.64
N LEU A 53 -6.34 11.55 -11.90
CA LEU A 53 -6.10 10.15 -11.53
C LEU A 53 -5.56 9.97 -10.11
N VAL A 54 -5.27 11.05 -9.41
CA VAL A 54 -4.85 11.02 -8.00
C VAL A 54 -6.04 11.32 -7.11
N TYR A 55 -6.31 10.44 -6.19
CA TYR A 55 -7.38 10.60 -5.20
C TYR A 55 -6.91 11.54 -4.11
N ARG A 56 -7.32 12.79 -4.25
CA ARG A 56 -7.02 13.83 -3.28
C ARG A 56 -7.99 13.77 -2.12
N VAL A 57 -7.45 13.77 -0.91
CA VAL A 57 -8.21 13.91 0.33
C VAL A 57 -7.87 15.24 0.98
N GLY A 58 -8.89 16.05 1.27
CA GLY A 58 -8.69 17.37 1.86
C GLY A 58 -8.34 18.46 0.85
N ASP A 59 -7.84 19.60 1.37
CA ASP A 59 -7.60 20.81 0.59
C ASP A 59 -6.20 20.85 -0.04
N GLU A 60 -5.24 20.16 0.57
CA GLU A 60 -3.84 20.22 0.17
C GLU A 60 -3.46 19.05 -0.74
N TRP A 61 -2.60 19.34 -1.70
CA TRP A 61 -1.93 18.29 -2.46
C TRP A 61 -0.84 17.65 -1.61
N GLY A 62 -1.10 16.44 -1.11
CA GLY A 62 -0.23 15.75 -0.17
C GLY A 62 0.99 15.07 -0.78
N LYS A 63 0.89 14.64 -2.05
CA LYS A 63 1.98 13.88 -2.69
C LYS A 63 3.18 14.73 -3.03
N LYS A 64 4.35 14.27 -2.62
CA LYS A 64 5.63 14.96 -2.84
C LYS A 64 6.69 13.97 -3.32
N VAL A 65 7.33 14.30 -4.43
CA VAL A 65 8.46 13.51 -4.95
C VAL A 65 9.60 13.55 -3.92
N LEU A 66 10.14 12.38 -3.61
CA LEU A 66 11.21 12.20 -2.67
C LEU A 66 12.55 12.13 -3.39
N VAL A 67 13.39 13.12 -3.18
CA VAL A 67 14.76 13.14 -3.68
C VAL A 67 15.72 12.91 -2.52
N ARG A 68 16.60 11.93 -2.65
CA ARG A 68 17.55 11.52 -1.60
C ARG A 68 18.35 12.71 -1.03
N ARG A 69 18.75 13.65 -1.91
CA ARG A 69 19.51 14.86 -1.50
C ARG A 69 18.66 15.81 -0.68
N ASP A 70 17.38 15.96 -1.03
CA ASP A 70 16.52 16.96 -0.40
C ASP A 70 16.09 16.55 1.01
N LEU A 71 16.01 15.25 1.28
CA LEU A 71 15.69 14.76 2.63
C LEU A 71 16.80 15.02 3.66
N ARG A 72 18.03 15.26 3.23
CA ARG A 72 19.12 15.60 4.16
C ARG A 72 18.93 16.95 4.85
N ASN A 73 18.24 17.87 4.18
CA ASN A 73 18.10 19.26 4.58
C ASN A 73 16.68 19.65 5.03
N LYS A 74 15.73 18.69 4.99
CA LYS A 74 14.36 18.98 5.43
C LYS A 74 14.29 19.10 6.94
N LYS A 75 13.71 20.21 7.40
CA LYS A 75 13.36 20.44 8.81
C LYS A 75 11.93 19.94 9.05
N LEU A 76 11.78 18.65 9.21
CA LEU A 76 10.52 18.00 9.61
C LEU A 76 10.78 17.24 10.90
N GLU A 77 9.85 17.31 11.84
CA GLU A 77 9.95 16.56 13.12
C GLU A 77 10.09 15.05 12.89
N PHE A 78 9.47 14.53 11.84
CA PHE A 78 9.48 13.10 11.47
C PHE A 78 10.43 12.77 10.30
N VAL A 79 11.43 13.60 10.02
CA VAL A 79 12.33 13.39 8.86
C VAL A 79 13.08 12.06 8.92
N GLU A 80 13.44 11.59 10.10
CA GLU A 80 14.11 10.30 10.26
C GLU A 80 13.18 9.13 9.98
N VAL A 81 11.92 9.23 10.41
CA VAL A 81 10.88 8.24 10.08
C VAL A 81 10.67 8.21 8.57
N LEU A 82 10.51 9.38 7.93
CA LEU A 82 10.35 9.49 6.49
C LEU A 82 11.55 8.91 5.73
N ARG A 83 12.77 9.24 6.14
CA ARG A 83 14.01 8.74 5.51
C ARG A 83 14.15 7.22 5.64
N ARG A 84 13.87 6.68 6.83
CA ARG A 84 13.91 5.24 7.07
C ARG A 84 12.86 4.53 6.25
N THR A 85 11.64 5.05 6.21
CA THR A 85 10.55 4.49 5.40
C THR A 85 10.93 4.51 3.92
N ALA A 86 11.43 5.63 3.39
CA ALA A 86 11.85 5.73 2.00
C ALA A 86 12.96 4.73 1.64
N LYS A 87 13.91 4.50 2.55
CA LYS A 87 14.97 3.49 2.35
C LYS A 87 14.46 2.06 2.36
N ALA A 88 13.43 1.76 3.15
CA ALA A 88 12.82 0.44 3.23
C ALA A 88 11.79 0.18 2.13
N THR A 89 11.33 1.23 1.45
CA THR A 89 10.31 1.12 0.39
C THR A 89 10.92 0.65 -0.91
N ALA A 90 10.29 -0.35 -1.52
CA ALA A 90 10.68 -0.97 -2.77
C ALA A 90 9.63 -0.78 -3.85
N LYS A 91 10.07 -0.63 -5.09
CA LYS A 91 9.22 -0.74 -6.27
C LYS A 91 9.02 -2.22 -6.60
N VAL A 92 7.79 -2.65 -6.63
CA VAL A 92 7.38 -4.03 -6.89
C VAL A 92 6.40 -4.02 -8.05
N ALA A 93 6.78 -4.57 -9.18
CA ALA A 93 5.98 -4.52 -10.41
C ALA A 93 5.48 -3.08 -10.69
N LYS A 94 4.16 -2.89 -10.81
CA LYS A 94 3.53 -1.57 -10.98
C LYS A 94 3.03 -0.96 -9.65
N GLY A 95 3.51 -1.45 -8.53
CA GLY A 95 3.09 -1.02 -7.19
C GLY A 95 4.26 -0.84 -6.24
N THR A 96 3.94 -0.85 -4.97
CA THR A 96 4.87 -0.62 -3.88
C THR A 96 4.99 -1.87 -3.01
N GLY A 97 6.15 -2.08 -2.44
CA GLY A 97 6.39 -2.99 -1.33
C GLY A 97 7.35 -2.37 -0.34
N PHE A 98 7.60 -3.04 0.76
CA PHE A 98 8.61 -2.59 1.71
C PHE A 98 9.29 -3.75 2.41
N TYR A 99 10.53 -3.50 2.78
CA TYR A 99 11.38 -4.49 3.44
C TYR A 99 11.03 -4.61 4.91
N LEU A 100 10.67 -5.81 5.31
CA LEU A 100 10.29 -6.15 6.70
C LEU A 100 11.48 -6.50 7.58
N GLY A 101 12.50 -7.14 7.02
CA GLY A 101 13.63 -7.69 7.74
C GLY A 101 13.98 -9.12 7.32
N GLN A 102 14.84 -9.75 8.11
CA GLN A 102 15.23 -11.14 7.90
C GLN A 102 14.48 -12.04 8.89
N PHE A 103 13.76 -13.05 8.37
CA PHE A 103 12.99 -14.02 9.13
C PHE A 103 13.32 -15.42 8.66
N ASN A 104 13.70 -16.29 9.57
CA ASN A 104 14.11 -17.67 9.28
C ASN A 104 15.14 -17.77 8.14
N GLY A 105 16.07 -16.80 8.06
CA GLY A 105 17.10 -16.72 7.02
C GLY A 105 16.70 -15.99 5.74
N PHE A 106 15.43 -15.66 5.53
CA PHE A 106 14.89 -15.01 4.34
C PHE A 106 14.68 -13.52 4.53
N HIS A 107 15.04 -12.73 3.53
CA HIS A 107 14.80 -11.28 3.48
C HIS A 107 13.42 -11.01 2.91
N LEU A 108 12.45 -10.66 3.76
CA LEU A 108 11.05 -10.54 3.38
C LEU A 108 10.65 -9.13 2.96
N ILE A 109 9.81 -9.10 1.92
CA ILE A 109 9.07 -7.94 1.43
C ILE A 109 7.58 -8.17 1.68
N ALA A 110 6.88 -7.14 2.12
CA ALA A 110 5.42 -7.09 2.10
C ALA A 110 4.93 -6.23 0.94
N THR A 111 3.85 -6.66 0.30
CA THR A 111 3.10 -5.89 -0.69
C THR A 111 1.65 -6.38 -0.72
N ASN A 112 0.80 -5.77 -1.53
CA ASN A 112 -0.55 -6.29 -1.75
C ASN A 112 -0.53 -7.57 -2.61
N TYR A 113 -1.54 -8.43 -2.41
CA TYR A 113 -1.77 -9.61 -3.25
C TYR A 113 -1.87 -9.24 -4.73
N HIS A 114 -2.68 -8.23 -5.07
CA HIS A 114 -2.91 -7.83 -6.45
C HIS A 114 -1.66 -7.25 -7.13
N VAL A 115 -0.73 -6.65 -6.37
CA VAL A 115 0.59 -6.21 -6.87
C VAL A 115 1.50 -7.41 -7.12
N HIS A 116 1.60 -8.31 -6.12
CA HIS A 116 2.42 -9.51 -6.19
C HIS A 116 1.99 -10.44 -7.33
N ARG A 117 0.68 -10.55 -7.60
CA ARG A 117 0.16 -11.36 -8.70
C ARG A 117 0.82 -10.99 -10.02
N ARG A 118 0.99 -9.70 -10.33
CA ARG A 118 1.67 -9.25 -11.56
C ARG A 118 3.14 -9.66 -11.58
N LEU A 119 3.82 -9.61 -10.45
CA LEU A 119 5.20 -10.08 -10.33
C LEU A 119 5.34 -11.55 -10.73
N VAL A 120 4.35 -12.37 -10.41
CA VAL A 120 4.36 -13.82 -10.69
C VAL A 120 3.81 -14.14 -12.09
N THR A 121 2.82 -13.41 -12.57
CA THR A 121 2.19 -13.68 -13.88
C THR A 121 2.94 -13.08 -15.06
N GLU A 122 3.74 -12.03 -14.81
CA GLU A 122 4.50 -11.30 -15.84
C GLU A 122 6.01 -11.23 -15.47
N PRO A 123 6.66 -12.36 -15.16
CA PRO A 123 8.02 -12.37 -14.61
C PRO A 123 9.08 -11.86 -15.60
N GLU A 124 8.80 -11.85 -16.89
CA GLU A 124 9.68 -11.28 -17.92
C GLU A 124 9.81 -9.76 -17.80
N PHE A 125 8.82 -9.08 -17.23
CA PHE A 125 8.82 -7.62 -17.05
C PHE A 125 9.20 -7.18 -15.63
N TYR A 126 8.95 -8.03 -14.62
CA TYR A 126 9.03 -7.65 -13.22
C TYR A 126 9.90 -8.60 -12.39
N LYS A 127 11.17 -8.80 -12.78
CA LYS A 127 12.09 -9.68 -12.04
C LYS A 127 12.78 -8.99 -10.88
N GLU A 128 12.97 -7.69 -10.98
CA GLU A 128 13.77 -6.90 -10.05
C GLU A 128 12.88 -6.17 -9.07
N ILE A 129 13.32 -6.17 -7.83
CA ILE A 129 12.75 -5.41 -6.72
C ILE A 129 13.72 -4.27 -6.44
N GLU A 130 13.35 -3.08 -6.83
CA GLU A 130 14.19 -1.89 -6.76
C GLU A 130 13.99 -1.14 -5.45
N PHE A 131 15.10 -0.71 -4.82
CA PHE A 131 15.14 0.20 -3.67
C PHE A 131 15.83 1.49 -4.08
N PRO A 132 15.15 2.40 -4.78
CA PRO A 132 15.82 3.55 -5.39
C PRO A 132 16.48 4.49 -4.38
N PHE A 133 15.99 4.54 -3.15
CA PHE A 133 16.56 5.36 -2.10
C PHE A 133 17.89 4.83 -1.56
N LEU A 134 18.15 3.53 -1.73
CA LEU A 134 19.42 2.88 -1.41
C LEU A 134 20.32 2.70 -2.63
N ASP A 135 19.76 2.88 -3.84
CA ASP A 135 20.41 2.55 -5.11
C ASP A 135 20.73 1.05 -5.18
N LEU A 136 19.78 0.22 -4.74
CA LEU A 136 19.87 -1.24 -4.70
C LEU A 136 18.76 -1.88 -5.52
N SER A 137 19.07 -3.03 -6.10
CA SER A 137 18.12 -3.89 -6.80
C SER A 137 18.40 -5.36 -6.48
N PHE A 138 17.34 -6.13 -6.29
CA PHE A 138 17.44 -7.56 -5.97
C PHE A 138 16.45 -8.35 -6.81
N ASN A 139 16.84 -9.56 -7.17
CA ASN A 139 15.93 -10.48 -7.83
C ASN A 139 14.86 -10.97 -6.86
N TYR A 140 13.63 -11.11 -7.38
CA TYR A 140 12.60 -11.87 -6.73
C TYR A 140 13.08 -13.29 -6.41
N GLY A 141 12.80 -13.75 -5.20
CA GLY A 141 13.16 -15.08 -4.73
C GLY A 141 11.95 -16.02 -4.76
N GLN A 142 11.33 -16.24 -3.60
CA GLN A 142 10.17 -17.13 -3.45
C GLN A 142 9.04 -16.44 -2.68
N THR A 143 7.82 -16.85 -2.95
CA THR A 143 6.64 -16.44 -2.18
C THR A 143 6.50 -17.31 -0.93
N PHE A 144 6.28 -16.65 0.22
CA PHE A 144 5.91 -17.29 1.50
C PHE A 144 4.40 -17.28 1.75
N GLY A 145 3.67 -16.54 0.97
CA GLY A 145 2.22 -16.52 0.95
C GLY A 145 1.68 -15.32 0.23
N ALA A 146 0.54 -15.52 -0.41
CA ALA A 146 -0.19 -14.47 -1.13
C ALA A 146 -1.69 -14.72 -0.93
N TRP A 147 -2.34 -13.84 -0.16
CA TRP A 147 -3.71 -14.03 0.31
C TRP A 147 -4.61 -12.90 -0.17
N LEU A 148 -5.53 -13.25 -1.05
CA LEU A 148 -6.52 -12.32 -1.60
C LEU A 148 -7.46 -11.77 -0.50
N GLU A 149 -7.81 -12.60 0.48
CA GLU A 149 -8.78 -12.28 1.54
C GLU A 149 -8.29 -11.13 2.46
N ILE A 150 -6.99 -10.91 2.53
CA ILE A 150 -6.37 -9.82 3.31
C ILE A 150 -5.53 -8.91 2.41
N ASP A 151 -5.59 -9.13 1.09
CA ASP A 151 -4.79 -8.44 0.08
C ASP A 151 -3.32 -8.25 0.48
N LEU A 152 -2.72 -9.31 0.96
CA LEU A 152 -1.33 -9.36 1.43
C LEU A 152 -0.54 -10.39 0.64
N ALA A 153 0.68 -10.05 0.27
CA ALA A 153 1.69 -11.01 -0.12
C ALA A 153 2.99 -10.79 0.65
N LEU A 154 3.62 -11.89 1.02
CA LEU A 154 4.94 -11.96 1.62
C LEU A 154 5.85 -12.79 0.71
N PHE A 155 6.95 -12.21 0.30
CA PHE A 155 7.93 -12.89 -0.55
C PHE A 155 9.36 -12.52 -0.17
N ALA A 156 10.31 -13.37 -0.54
CA ALA A 156 11.73 -13.10 -0.31
C ALA A 156 12.37 -12.44 -1.53
N ILE A 157 13.42 -11.68 -1.28
CA ILE A 157 14.39 -11.23 -2.27
C ILE A 157 15.67 -12.03 -2.12
N ASN A 158 16.35 -12.27 -3.26
CA ASN A 158 17.63 -12.95 -3.30
C ASN A 158 18.76 -11.94 -3.12
N ILE A 159 19.43 -11.99 -1.98
CA ILE A 159 20.62 -11.20 -1.71
C ILE A 159 21.84 -12.13 -1.84
N SER A 160 22.67 -11.90 -2.84
CA SER A 160 23.89 -12.69 -3.06
C SER A 160 24.85 -12.51 -1.87
N GLU A 161 25.71 -13.52 -1.64
CA GLU A 161 26.72 -13.45 -0.59
C GLU A 161 27.76 -12.34 -0.85
N GLU A 162 27.97 -12.00 -2.10
CA GLU A 162 28.90 -10.94 -2.53
C GLU A 162 28.43 -9.54 -2.14
N SER A 163 27.11 -9.37 -1.90
CA SER A 163 26.48 -8.09 -1.54
C SER A 163 26.44 -7.84 -0.03
N ARG A 164 27.55 -8.08 0.68
CA ARG A 164 27.58 -7.93 2.15
C ARG A 164 27.23 -6.52 2.63
N TRP A 165 27.64 -5.48 1.89
CA TRP A 165 27.36 -4.09 2.23
C TRP A 165 25.89 -3.75 1.99
N ASP A 166 25.35 -4.14 0.86
CA ASP A 166 23.97 -3.93 0.47
C ASP A 166 23.02 -4.59 1.47
N ARG A 167 23.35 -5.83 1.87
CA ARG A 167 22.62 -6.56 2.93
C ARG A 167 22.61 -5.78 4.24
N LYS A 168 23.75 -5.26 4.67
CA LYS A 168 23.87 -4.51 5.92
C LYS A 168 23.09 -3.21 5.86
N GLU A 169 23.15 -2.50 4.73
CA GLU A 169 22.40 -1.24 4.54
C GLU A 169 20.89 -1.51 4.58
N LEU A 170 20.43 -2.51 3.83
CA LEU A 170 19.02 -2.90 3.82
C LEU A 170 18.55 -3.37 5.21
N GLN A 171 19.32 -4.20 5.91
CA GLN A 171 19.00 -4.66 7.27
C GLN A 171 18.89 -3.49 8.27
N SER A 172 19.67 -2.44 8.09
CA SER A 172 19.66 -1.28 8.98
C SER A 172 18.34 -0.49 8.96
N VAL A 173 17.54 -0.66 7.92
CA VAL A 173 16.25 0.03 7.73
C VAL A 173 15.05 -0.89 7.91
N ALA A 174 15.28 -2.16 8.22
CA ALA A 174 14.22 -3.14 8.45
C ALA A 174 13.22 -2.66 9.51
N LYS A 175 11.95 -2.79 9.20
CA LYS A 175 10.86 -2.52 10.15
C LYS A 175 9.68 -3.44 9.83
N ASN A 176 9.34 -4.29 10.78
CA ASN A 176 8.16 -5.14 10.69
C ASN A 176 6.89 -4.37 11.04
N PHE A 177 5.73 -4.94 10.77
CA PHE A 177 4.45 -4.44 11.25
C PHE A 177 4.40 -4.39 12.78
N SER A 178 3.82 -3.34 13.30
CA SER A 178 3.52 -3.17 14.71
C SER A 178 2.12 -3.72 15.00
N PHE A 179 2.02 -5.05 15.09
CA PHE A 179 0.75 -5.78 15.10
C PHE A 179 -0.18 -5.41 16.26
N ASP A 180 0.37 -5.03 17.39
CA ASP A 180 -0.38 -4.73 18.62
C ASP A 180 -0.51 -3.20 18.85
N TYR A 181 -0.11 -2.40 17.86
CA TYR A 181 -0.20 -0.94 17.95
C TYR A 181 -1.67 -0.49 17.83
N PRO A 182 -2.19 0.33 18.76
CA PRO A 182 -3.57 0.80 18.69
C PRO A 182 -3.72 1.84 17.57
N ILE A 183 -4.68 1.62 16.70
CA ILE A 183 -5.04 2.60 15.65
C ILE A 183 -6.09 3.53 16.23
N THR A 184 -5.77 4.82 16.33
CA THR A 184 -6.66 5.82 16.91
C THR A 184 -7.07 6.88 15.89
N ARG A 185 -8.29 7.40 16.03
CA ARG A 185 -8.78 8.48 15.18
C ARG A 185 -7.88 9.71 15.27
N ASN A 186 -7.68 10.39 14.16
CA ASN A 186 -6.79 11.54 13.98
C ASN A 186 -5.29 11.26 14.18
N GLN A 187 -4.92 10.01 14.38
CA GLN A 187 -3.51 9.63 14.41
C GLN A 187 -2.85 9.98 13.07
N LYS A 188 -1.82 10.83 13.14
CA LYS A 188 -1.08 11.26 11.95
C LYS A 188 -0.10 10.18 11.52
N PHE A 189 -0.03 9.96 10.23
CA PHE A 189 0.91 9.01 9.63
C PHE A 189 1.51 9.59 8.34
N LEU A 190 2.38 8.83 7.72
CA LEU A 190 2.91 9.07 6.40
C LEU A 190 2.86 7.77 5.59
N THR A 191 2.86 7.90 4.28
CA THR A 191 3.09 6.80 3.34
C THR A 191 4.23 7.16 2.40
N VAL A 192 4.94 6.15 1.93
CA VAL A 192 5.96 6.27 0.87
C VAL A 192 5.71 5.16 -0.14
N GLY A 193 5.65 5.51 -1.40
CA GLY A 193 5.35 4.56 -2.46
C GLY A 193 5.75 5.05 -3.85
N PHE A 194 5.22 4.39 -4.87
CA PHE A 194 5.45 4.70 -6.28
C PHE A 194 4.16 5.10 -7.00
N GLY A 195 3.24 5.66 -6.25
CA GLY A 195 2.04 6.25 -6.84
C GLY A 195 2.36 7.49 -7.67
N ARG A 196 1.45 7.81 -8.57
CA ARG A 196 1.61 8.96 -9.44
C ARG A 196 1.71 10.26 -8.65
N ALA A 197 2.70 11.08 -8.97
CA ALA A 197 2.74 12.48 -8.64
C ALA A 197 3.13 13.25 -9.89
N LYS A 198 2.31 14.19 -10.33
CA LYS A 198 2.62 15.11 -11.43
C LYS A 198 3.31 14.45 -12.64
N ASN A 199 2.73 13.43 -13.22
CA ASN A 199 3.20 12.77 -14.45
C ASN A 199 4.36 11.77 -14.34
N HIS A 200 4.89 11.47 -13.16
CA HIS A 200 6.01 10.52 -13.04
C HIS A 200 5.60 9.25 -12.31
N TYR A 201 5.55 8.13 -13.04
CA TYR A 201 5.28 6.79 -12.49
C TYR A 201 6.49 6.10 -11.85
N SER A 202 7.68 6.64 -12.10
CA SER A 202 8.94 6.03 -11.64
C SER A 202 9.47 6.64 -10.36
N ASP A 203 8.95 7.80 -9.99
CA ASP A 203 9.47 8.53 -8.85
C ASP A 203 8.87 8.01 -7.55
N MET A 204 9.71 7.85 -6.56
CA MET A 204 9.25 7.60 -5.20
C MET A 204 8.55 8.86 -4.67
N VAL A 205 7.35 8.69 -4.15
CA VAL A 205 6.55 9.77 -3.59
C VAL A 205 6.25 9.51 -2.11
N GLY A 206 6.13 10.58 -1.35
CA GLY A 206 5.67 10.52 0.03
C GLY A 206 4.46 11.42 0.23
N THR A 207 3.57 11.03 1.15
CA THR A 207 2.39 11.79 1.54
C THR A 207 2.36 11.97 3.05
N TRP A 208 2.22 13.21 3.51
CA TRP A 208 2.21 13.57 4.93
C TRP A 208 1.56 14.93 5.19
N ASP A 209 0.57 15.33 4.41
CA ASP A 209 -0.20 16.55 4.65
C ASP A 209 -1.02 16.50 5.96
N SER A 210 -1.84 17.51 6.21
CA SER A 210 -2.68 17.61 7.40
C SER A 210 -3.77 16.53 7.47
N ASP A 211 -4.22 16.06 6.30
CA ASP A 211 -5.26 15.07 6.15
C ASP A 211 -4.73 13.64 6.08
N CYS A 212 -3.41 13.45 5.98
CA CYS A 212 -2.78 12.15 6.10
C CYS A 212 -2.83 11.63 7.55
N LYS A 213 -4.03 11.24 7.97
CA LYS A 213 -4.40 10.76 9.30
C LYS A 213 -5.44 9.65 9.23
N VAL A 214 -5.66 8.95 10.34
CA VAL A 214 -6.71 7.95 10.48
C VAL A 214 -8.05 8.66 10.67
N PHE A 215 -9.04 8.29 9.85
CA PHE A 215 -10.40 8.83 9.91
C PHE A 215 -11.44 7.87 10.49
N SER A 216 -11.17 6.55 10.49
CA SER A 216 -11.98 5.59 11.23
C SER A 216 -11.93 5.84 12.74
N GLY A 217 -12.87 5.28 13.46
CA GLY A 217 -12.85 5.30 14.93
C GLY A 217 -11.68 4.50 15.49
N ASP A 218 -11.48 4.59 16.81
CA ASP A 218 -10.40 3.89 17.50
C ASP A 218 -10.58 2.37 17.33
N ASN A 219 -9.58 1.73 16.71
CA ASN A 219 -9.60 0.32 16.31
C ASN A 219 -10.87 -0.09 15.54
N GLU A 220 -11.50 0.86 14.84
CA GLU A 220 -12.65 0.61 13.98
C GLU A 220 -12.17 0.05 12.63
N PHE A 221 -12.42 -1.23 12.41
CA PHE A 221 -12.12 -1.92 11.17
C PHE A 221 -13.41 -2.39 10.52
N ARG A 222 -13.49 -2.26 9.19
CA ARG A 222 -14.63 -2.70 8.39
C ARG A 222 -14.17 -3.61 7.27
N ILE A 223 -15.03 -4.54 6.89
CA ILE A 223 -14.80 -5.36 5.70
C ILE A 223 -15.21 -4.55 4.47
N LYS A 224 -14.25 -4.33 3.58
CA LYS A 224 -14.46 -3.79 2.25
C LYS A 224 -14.47 -4.93 1.25
N TYR A 225 -15.40 -4.88 0.32
CA TYR A 225 -15.58 -5.94 -0.67
C TYR A 225 -15.06 -5.49 -2.03
N GLY A 226 -14.34 -6.37 -2.68
CA GLY A 226 -13.96 -6.28 -4.07
C GLY A 226 -14.37 -7.53 -4.83
N LEU A 227 -14.06 -7.59 -6.11
CA LEU A 227 -14.24 -8.78 -6.93
C LEU A 227 -12.86 -9.38 -7.23
N ASP A 228 -12.78 -10.71 -7.20
CA ASP A 228 -11.62 -11.40 -7.73
C ASP A 228 -11.71 -11.49 -9.27
N GLU A 229 -10.71 -12.11 -9.90
CA GLU A 229 -10.63 -12.31 -11.35
C GLU A 229 -11.82 -13.11 -11.95
N ASN A 230 -12.52 -13.87 -11.13
CA ASN A 230 -13.69 -14.66 -11.52
C ASN A 230 -15.00 -13.90 -11.22
N GLY A 231 -14.93 -12.65 -10.80
CA GLY A 231 -16.08 -11.85 -10.39
C GLY A 231 -16.68 -12.26 -9.04
N LYS A 232 -15.97 -13.08 -8.25
CA LYS A 232 -16.41 -13.47 -6.92
C LYS A 232 -16.11 -12.37 -5.91
N LYS A 233 -17.08 -12.07 -5.07
CA LYS A 233 -16.96 -11.08 -4.00
C LYS A 233 -15.98 -11.55 -2.92
N VAL A 234 -14.94 -10.75 -2.66
CA VAL A 234 -13.94 -10.99 -1.63
C VAL A 234 -13.89 -9.82 -0.69
N GLY A 235 -13.90 -10.09 0.60
CA GLY A 235 -13.87 -9.06 1.65
C GLY A 235 -12.48 -8.93 2.25
N THR A 236 -11.99 -7.70 2.39
CA THR A 236 -10.72 -7.38 3.02
C THR A 236 -10.95 -6.43 4.20
N TRP A 237 -10.35 -6.71 5.34
CA TRP A 237 -10.38 -5.81 6.49
C TRP A 237 -9.66 -4.50 6.19
N ALA A 238 -10.27 -3.38 6.57
CA ALA A 238 -9.75 -2.06 6.27
C ALA A 238 -10.03 -1.06 7.39
N PHE A 239 -9.16 -0.05 7.50
CA PHE A 239 -9.42 1.19 8.19
C PHE A 239 -9.29 2.37 7.21
N ALA A 240 -10.00 3.45 7.48
CA ALA A 240 -10.05 4.60 6.60
C ALA A 240 -8.88 5.56 6.84
N VAL A 241 -8.22 5.96 5.77
CA VAL A 241 -7.04 6.81 5.77
C VAL A 241 -7.19 7.99 4.82
N GLY A 242 -6.58 9.11 5.17
CA GLY A 242 -6.74 10.38 4.46
C GLY A 242 -5.54 10.81 3.62
N CYS A 243 -4.49 10.02 3.49
CA CYS A 243 -3.40 10.35 2.57
C CYS A 243 -3.89 10.31 1.13
N ASP A 244 -3.42 11.24 0.31
CA ASP A 244 -3.61 11.17 -1.12
C ASP A 244 -2.97 9.87 -1.66
N ALA A 245 -3.74 9.15 -2.42
CA ALA A 245 -3.31 7.89 -3.01
C ALA A 245 -3.61 7.86 -4.51
N SER A 246 -2.85 7.06 -5.23
CA SER A 246 -3.01 6.84 -6.66
C SER A 246 -2.56 5.43 -7.00
N ASP A 247 -2.74 5.06 -8.25
CA ASP A 247 -2.17 3.83 -8.78
C ASP A 247 -0.67 3.78 -8.54
N GLY A 248 -0.18 2.62 -8.10
CA GLY A 248 1.20 2.43 -7.70
C GLY A 248 1.46 2.61 -6.21
N ASP A 249 0.58 3.28 -5.44
CA ASP A 249 0.69 3.35 -3.98
C ASP A 249 0.24 2.05 -3.28
N SER A 250 -0.46 1.17 -3.98
CA SER A 250 -0.81 -0.16 -3.46
C SER A 250 0.44 -0.88 -2.94
N GLY A 251 0.37 -1.35 -1.69
CA GLY A 251 1.50 -1.97 -0.99
C GLY A 251 2.39 -1.00 -0.22
N SER A 252 2.07 0.30 -0.21
CA SER A 252 2.79 1.28 0.62
C SER A 252 2.54 1.04 2.11
N PRO A 253 3.56 1.17 2.97
CA PRO A 253 3.38 1.11 4.41
C PRO A 253 2.65 2.36 4.92
N VAL A 254 1.73 2.16 5.85
CA VAL A 254 1.12 3.23 6.65
C VAL A 254 1.92 3.35 7.94
N VAL A 255 2.67 4.46 8.08
CA VAL A 255 3.68 4.62 9.13
C VAL A 255 3.35 5.79 10.03
N THR A 256 3.27 5.58 11.33
CA THR A 256 3.04 6.65 12.31
C THR A 256 4.19 7.65 12.30
N ARG A 257 3.88 8.96 12.39
CA ARG A 257 4.91 10.01 12.29
C ARG A 257 5.80 10.13 13.51
N ASP A 258 5.25 9.82 14.67
CA ASP A 258 5.89 9.96 15.97
C ASP A 258 6.84 8.81 16.28
N THR A 259 6.39 7.58 16.09
CA THR A 259 7.16 6.38 16.47
C THR A 259 7.74 5.62 15.28
N GLY A 260 7.25 5.87 14.07
CA GLY A 260 7.62 5.14 12.87
C GLY A 260 7.06 3.72 12.83
N ASP A 261 6.00 3.43 13.59
CA ASP A 261 5.36 2.12 13.58
C ASP A 261 4.56 1.90 12.31
N ILE A 262 4.71 0.72 11.70
CA ILE A 262 3.95 0.31 10.53
C ILE A 262 2.64 -0.31 11.01
N ILE A 263 1.55 0.47 10.89
CA ILE A 263 0.22 0.11 11.41
C ILE A 263 -0.68 -0.54 10.37
N GLY A 264 -0.28 -0.50 9.10
CA GLY A 264 -1.07 -1.09 8.02
C GLY A 264 -0.38 -1.04 6.67
N LEU A 265 -1.09 -1.58 5.69
CA LEU A 265 -0.70 -1.70 4.29
C LEU A 265 -1.75 -1.00 3.43
N LEU A 266 -1.37 0.05 2.71
CA LEU A 266 -2.29 0.77 1.81
C LEU A 266 -2.70 -0.17 0.67
N TRP A 267 -4.02 -0.29 0.39
CA TRP A 267 -4.50 -1.26 -0.59
C TRP A 267 -5.59 -0.77 -1.51
N GLY A 268 -6.34 0.21 -1.12
CA GLY A 268 -7.48 0.67 -1.88
C GLY A 268 -7.59 2.17 -1.89
N VAL A 269 -8.05 2.69 -3.01
CA VAL A 269 -8.39 4.09 -3.21
C VAL A 269 -9.92 4.24 -3.24
N ALA A 270 -10.43 5.41 -2.86
CA ALA A 270 -11.83 5.73 -3.02
C ALA A 270 -12.22 5.65 -4.50
N PRO A 271 -13.47 5.30 -4.83
CA PRO A 271 -13.92 5.33 -6.20
C PRO A 271 -13.86 6.75 -6.78
N ARG A 272 -13.73 6.82 -8.10
CA ARG A 272 -13.47 7.98 -8.95
C ARG A 272 -14.46 9.16 -8.88
N THR A 273 -15.15 9.39 -7.84
CA THR A 273 -15.75 10.71 -7.64
C THR A 273 -14.64 11.58 -7.08
N PRO A 274 -14.16 12.59 -7.79
CA PRO A 274 -13.20 13.54 -7.27
C PRO A 274 -13.93 14.33 -6.18
N ILE A 275 -14.00 13.79 -5.02
CA ILE A 275 -14.43 14.52 -3.87
C ILE A 275 -13.13 15.12 -3.34
N ALA A 276 -12.73 16.25 -3.92
CA ALA A 276 -11.92 17.20 -3.20
C ALA A 276 -12.75 17.62 -1.99
N GLN A 277 -12.79 16.79 -0.96
CA GLN A 277 -13.41 17.13 0.30
C GLN A 277 -12.48 18.14 0.94
N SER A 278 -12.99 19.32 1.20
CA SER A 278 -12.24 20.26 2.03
C SER A 278 -12.00 19.62 3.40
N SER A 279 -10.89 19.96 4.05
CA SER A 279 -10.61 19.51 5.42
C SER A 279 -11.79 19.81 6.36
N GLN A 280 -12.43 20.96 6.18
CA GLN A 280 -13.63 21.35 6.92
C GLN A 280 -14.80 20.38 6.69
N SER A 281 -14.99 19.91 5.45
CA SER A 281 -16.04 18.94 5.12
C SER A 281 -15.77 17.59 5.77
N LEU A 282 -14.52 17.13 5.75
CA LEU A 282 -14.11 15.89 6.41
C LEU A 282 -14.28 15.96 7.92
N ASP A 283 -13.87 17.07 8.55
CA ASP A 283 -14.06 17.29 9.97
C ASP A 283 -15.53 17.30 10.39
N ASN A 284 -16.41 17.86 9.56
CA ASN A 284 -17.86 17.83 9.80
C ASN A 284 -18.39 16.39 9.70
N MET A 285 -17.99 15.62 8.68
CA MET A 285 -18.38 14.20 8.56
C MET A 285 -17.94 13.38 9.77
N ILE A 286 -16.75 13.67 10.34
CA ILE A 286 -16.27 13.02 11.56
C ILE A 286 -17.15 13.39 12.75
N LYS A 287 -17.43 14.69 12.94
CA LYS A 287 -18.26 15.19 14.05
C LYS A 287 -19.66 14.63 14.01
N GLU A 288 -20.23 14.51 12.83
CA GLU A 288 -21.57 13.97 12.58
C GLU A 288 -21.58 12.43 12.59
N ASN A 289 -20.44 11.78 12.74
CA ASN A 289 -20.27 10.34 12.61
C ASN A 289 -20.88 9.78 11.31
N SER A 290 -20.74 10.51 10.23
CA SER A 290 -21.38 10.22 8.95
C SER A 290 -20.81 8.94 8.31
N PRO A 291 -21.64 7.97 7.90
CA PRO A 291 -21.17 6.81 7.14
C PRO A 291 -20.52 7.19 5.80
N ALA A 292 -20.80 8.38 5.29
CA ALA A 292 -20.25 8.88 4.03
C ALA A 292 -18.73 9.03 4.07
N ILE A 293 -18.13 9.17 5.26
CA ILE A 293 -16.67 9.27 5.38
C ILE A 293 -15.96 8.06 4.78
N TRP A 294 -16.54 6.86 4.93
CA TRP A 294 -15.99 5.64 4.36
C TRP A 294 -16.07 5.58 2.83
N LYS A 295 -16.82 6.48 2.20
CA LYS A 295 -16.92 6.60 0.73
C LYS A 295 -15.92 7.59 0.15
N SER A 296 -15.36 8.45 1.00
CA SER A 296 -14.55 9.60 0.59
C SER A 296 -13.08 9.43 0.91
N LEU A 297 -12.68 8.28 1.47
CA LEU A 297 -11.34 8.06 1.98
C LEU A 297 -10.69 6.83 1.35
N ASN A 298 -9.38 6.81 1.39
CA ASN A 298 -8.58 5.66 1.02
C ASN A 298 -8.57 4.62 2.16
N TYR A 299 -8.08 3.43 1.89
CA TYR A 299 -8.13 2.30 2.80
C TYR A 299 -6.78 1.64 2.98
N ALA A 300 -6.55 1.17 4.21
CA ALA A 300 -5.39 0.35 4.51
C ALA A 300 -5.80 -0.91 5.29
N VAL A 301 -5.12 -2.00 5.02
CA VAL A 301 -5.25 -3.25 5.79
C VAL A 301 -4.59 -3.07 7.14
N PRO A 302 -5.29 -3.30 8.26
CA PRO A 302 -4.71 -3.14 9.59
C PRO A 302 -3.67 -4.22 9.90
N ALA A 303 -2.53 -3.85 10.47
CA ALA A 303 -1.50 -4.81 10.90
C ALA A 303 -2.07 -5.86 11.87
N ALA A 304 -2.94 -5.46 12.79
CA ALA A 304 -3.60 -6.38 13.72
C ALA A 304 -4.41 -7.48 12.99
N LYS A 305 -5.11 -7.10 11.91
CA LYS A 305 -5.89 -8.06 11.10
C LYS A 305 -5.01 -8.97 10.24
N ILE A 306 -3.85 -8.49 9.82
CA ILE A 306 -2.83 -9.35 9.19
C ILE A 306 -2.40 -10.44 10.18
N LYS A 307 -2.08 -10.07 11.42
CA LYS A 307 -1.69 -11.03 12.48
C LYS A 307 -2.79 -12.07 12.75
N GLU A 308 -4.02 -11.60 12.99
CA GLU A 308 -5.17 -12.48 13.26
C GLU A 308 -5.37 -13.49 12.10
N PHE A 309 -5.39 -13.01 10.87
CA PHE A 309 -5.58 -13.82 9.68
C PHE A 309 -4.50 -14.90 9.51
N LEU A 310 -3.23 -14.52 9.63
CA LEU A 310 -2.12 -15.46 9.48
C LEU A 310 -2.10 -16.51 10.59
N LEU A 311 -2.41 -16.12 11.82
CA LEU A 311 -2.55 -17.07 12.92
C LEU A 311 -3.69 -18.06 12.68
N GLU A 312 -4.81 -17.61 12.12
CA GLU A 312 -5.93 -18.47 11.73
C GLU A 312 -5.52 -19.47 10.63
N LYS A 313 -4.82 -18.99 9.58
CA LYS A 313 -4.31 -19.88 8.52
C LYS A 313 -3.33 -20.94 9.04
N ILE A 314 -2.49 -20.57 10.02
CA ILE A 314 -1.59 -21.53 10.67
C ILE A 314 -2.40 -22.56 11.51
N LYS A 315 -3.36 -22.10 12.32
CA LYS A 315 -4.20 -22.97 13.15
C LYS A 315 -5.05 -23.94 12.35
N SER A 316 -5.61 -23.47 11.24
CA SER A 316 -6.45 -24.31 10.35
C SER A 316 -5.63 -25.32 9.55
N GLY A 317 -4.29 -25.23 9.58
CA GLY A 317 -3.43 -26.07 8.75
C GLY A 317 -3.45 -25.70 7.26
N ALA A 318 -3.91 -24.52 6.91
CA ALA A 318 -3.91 -24.03 5.53
C ALA A 318 -2.50 -23.75 5.00
N ILE A 319 -1.56 -23.46 5.91
CA ILE A 319 -0.12 -23.32 5.60
C ILE A 319 0.54 -24.65 5.92
N THR A 320 0.77 -25.45 4.90
CA THR A 320 1.28 -26.84 5.03
C THR A 320 2.79 -26.95 4.90
N ASP A 321 3.44 -26.05 4.16
CA ASP A 321 4.88 -26.05 4.02
C ASP A 321 5.55 -25.60 5.32
N GLU A 322 6.49 -26.40 5.81
CA GLU A 322 7.14 -26.17 7.11
C GLU A 322 8.06 -24.94 7.10
N VAL A 323 8.72 -24.66 5.96
CA VAL A 323 9.60 -23.49 5.83
C VAL A 323 8.76 -22.22 5.78
N GLU A 324 7.66 -22.24 5.00
CA GLU A 324 6.68 -21.16 4.97
C GLU A 324 6.12 -20.89 6.36
N ARG A 325 5.63 -21.92 7.04
CA ARG A 325 5.05 -21.83 8.37
C ARG A 325 6.04 -21.23 9.39
N LYS A 326 7.27 -21.71 9.42
CA LYS A 326 8.31 -21.19 10.32
C LYS A 326 8.65 -19.74 10.02
N THR A 327 8.73 -19.38 8.75
CA THR A 327 9.03 -18.01 8.33
C THR A 327 7.90 -17.05 8.72
N ILE A 328 6.64 -17.46 8.53
CA ILE A 328 5.48 -16.66 8.94
C ILE A 328 5.39 -16.54 10.46
N LEU A 329 5.65 -17.59 11.24
CA LEU A 329 5.69 -17.52 12.69
C LEU A 329 6.78 -16.56 13.18
N ALA A 330 7.98 -16.63 12.59
CA ALA A 330 9.05 -15.69 12.89
C ALA A 330 8.67 -14.24 12.56
N PHE A 331 8.03 -14.03 11.40
CA PHE A 331 7.47 -12.73 11.01
C PHE A 331 6.44 -12.19 12.01
N LEU A 332 5.58 -13.05 12.55
CA LEU A 332 4.59 -12.70 13.58
C LEU A 332 5.18 -12.52 14.98
N GLY A 333 6.47 -12.78 15.17
CA GLY A 333 7.14 -12.72 16.47
C GLY A 333 6.73 -13.86 17.43
N VAL A 334 6.26 -14.97 16.89
CA VAL A 334 5.85 -16.14 17.67
C VAL A 334 7.02 -17.11 17.78
N GLU A 335 7.51 -17.32 19.01
CA GLU A 335 8.62 -18.25 19.28
C GLU A 335 8.21 -19.72 19.04
N HIS A 336 9.11 -20.47 18.40
CA HIS A 336 9.00 -21.94 18.30
C HIS A 336 8.93 -22.57 19.70
N GLY A 337 7.83 -23.25 19.98
CA GLY A 337 7.56 -23.90 21.28
C GLY A 337 6.33 -23.37 22.01
N ASN A 338 5.89 -22.15 21.71
CA ASN A 338 4.64 -21.59 22.25
C ASN A 338 3.39 -21.94 21.40
N GLU A 339 3.54 -22.74 20.37
CA GLU A 339 2.44 -23.19 19.49
C GLU A 339 1.30 -23.87 20.25
N LYS A 340 1.59 -24.52 21.39
CA LYS A 340 0.57 -25.11 22.27
C LYS A 340 -0.30 -24.11 23.01
N LYS A 341 0.09 -22.84 23.08
CA LYS A 341 -0.69 -21.76 23.73
C LYS A 341 -1.58 -21.00 22.73
N ILE A 342 -1.46 -21.31 21.43
CA ILE A 342 -2.26 -20.69 20.38
C ILE A 342 -3.56 -21.50 20.11
N LYS A 343 -3.83 -22.51 20.92
CA LYS A 343 -5.09 -23.30 20.86
C LYS A 343 -6.25 -22.56 21.48
#